data_05a437a419be5ca47800e96da66e76d8
#
_entry.id   05a437a419be5ca47800e96da66e76d8
#
_cell.length_a   1.000
_cell.length_b   1.000
_cell.length_c   1.000
_cell.angle_alpha   90.00
_cell.angle_beta   90.00
_cell.angle_gamma   90.00
#
_symmetry.space_group_name_H-M   'P 1'
#
loop_
_entity.id
_entity.type
_entity.pdbx_description
1 polymer ?
#
loop_
_entity_poly.entity_id
_entity_poly.type
_entity_poly.pdbx_seq_one_letter_code
_entity_poly.pdbx_strand_id
1 'polypeptide(L)'
;MPELLARLAYRRDGRLVHVHDIPERPATTGDWPTWLPPDVVSAYATCGILAPWAHQVQAAELTHSGQHVALSTGTASGKSLAFGMPALALVKAGTLAPDGRGATVLYLSPTKALAHDQLRSLNQLELPWLRAATYDGDTPQDERTWVRRHGNYVLTNPDLLHHSLLPGHAAWSAFLRHLSLIVVDEAHTYRGVLGSHVSAVLRRLRRIAEHYGAEPALVVASATLANPREAAERLLGAPVVPVTDDASPRPSMTIGFWEPPLLRESATPGDEQRRSALVETAELVADCVVEGQQTLAFVRSRRGAETMALLTRDLLSDVDPALAAGVSAYRGGYLPEERRELERSLRDGTIRAMATTSALEMGIDVSGLDVVVTAGWPGTRASLWQQFGRAGRTD
;
A
#
# COMPACT_ATOMS: atom_id res chain seq x y z
N MET A 1 -18.66 13.19 -11.41
CA MET A 1 -17.46 12.77 -12.15
C MET A 1 -17.62 12.80 -13.67
N PRO A 2 -18.68 12.22 -14.28
CA PRO A 2 -18.87 12.33 -15.74
C PRO A 2 -18.83 13.78 -16.26
N GLU A 3 -19.36 14.72 -15.47
CA GLU A 3 -19.38 16.15 -15.79
C GLU A 3 -17.98 16.78 -15.89
N LEU A 4 -17.03 16.39 -15.00
CA LEU A 4 -15.65 16.86 -15.09
C LEU A 4 -14.98 16.40 -16.40
N LEU A 5 -15.11 15.10 -16.77
CA LEU A 5 -14.53 14.61 -18.02
C LEU A 5 -15.12 15.30 -19.24
N ALA A 6 -16.43 15.60 -19.22
CA ALA A 6 -17.06 16.35 -20.30
C ALA A 6 -16.51 17.78 -20.40
N ARG A 7 -16.26 18.45 -19.27
CA ARG A 7 -15.63 19.79 -19.23
C ARG A 7 -14.19 19.75 -19.75
N LEU A 8 -13.38 18.77 -19.30
CA LEU A 8 -12.02 18.58 -19.77
C LEU A 8 -11.94 18.29 -21.29
N ALA A 9 -12.90 17.54 -21.82
CA ALA A 9 -13.01 17.22 -23.23
C ALA A 9 -13.56 18.38 -24.08
N TYR A 10 -14.16 19.40 -23.45
CA TYR A 10 -14.73 20.55 -24.17
C TYR A 10 -13.64 21.25 -24.98
N ARG A 11 -13.90 21.47 -26.30
CA ARG A 11 -12.94 22.01 -27.26
C ARG A 11 -11.67 21.17 -27.51
N ARG A 12 -11.71 19.88 -27.11
CA ARG A 12 -10.60 18.92 -27.31
C ARG A 12 -11.12 17.66 -28.03
N ASP A 13 -11.77 17.89 -29.17
CA ASP A 13 -12.42 16.82 -29.93
C ASP A 13 -11.48 15.65 -30.22
N GLY A 14 -12.00 14.44 -30.07
CA GLY A 14 -11.29 13.19 -30.34
C GLY A 14 -10.20 12.82 -29.32
N ARG A 15 -9.94 13.61 -28.28
CA ARG A 15 -8.93 13.26 -27.26
C ARG A 15 -9.44 12.28 -26.22
N LEU A 16 -10.68 12.40 -25.76
CA LEU A 16 -11.33 11.43 -24.88
C LEU A 16 -11.89 10.29 -25.76
N VAL A 17 -11.13 9.19 -25.85
CA VAL A 17 -11.43 8.07 -26.76
C VAL A 17 -12.30 7.00 -26.17
N HIS A 18 -12.32 6.88 -24.82
CA HIS A 18 -13.17 5.92 -24.12
C HIS A 18 -13.42 6.37 -22.69
N VAL A 19 -14.61 6.04 -22.18
CA VAL A 19 -15.00 6.25 -20.77
C VAL A 19 -15.46 4.92 -20.20
N HIS A 20 -14.97 4.57 -19.03
CA HIS A 20 -15.37 3.38 -18.29
C HIS A 20 -15.82 3.75 -16.89
N ASP A 21 -17.08 3.48 -16.58
CA ASP A 21 -17.64 3.73 -15.26
C ASP A 21 -17.59 2.47 -14.41
N ILE A 22 -17.06 2.62 -13.20
CA ILE A 22 -17.03 1.60 -12.17
C ILE A 22 -18.07 2.03 -11.12
N PRO A 23 -19.16 1.25 -10.93
CA PRO A 23 -20.20 1.62 -9.98
C PRO A 23 -19.67 1.58 -8.54
N GLU A 24 -20.33 2.33 -7.67
CA GLU A 24 -20.11 2.23 -6.23
C GLU A 24 -20.39 0.81 -5.73
N ARG A 25 -19.72 0.44 -4.66
CA ARG A 25 -19.96 -0.79 -3.93
C ARG A 25 -20.16 -0.46 -2.46
N PRO A 26 -21.30 -0.84 -1.83
CA PRO A 26 -21.49 -0.65 -0.40
C PRO A 26 -20.56 -1.57 0.40
N ALA A 27 -20.27 -1.17 1.64
CA ALA A 27 -19.56 -2.02 2.58
C ALA A 27 -20.44 -3.21 3.01
N THR A 28 -19.82 -4.38 3.15
CA THR A 28 -20.42 -5.51 3.86
C THR A 28 -19.61 -5.77 5.13
N THR A 29 -20.20 -5.43 6.27
CA THR A 29 -19.57 -5.62 7.58
C THR A 29 -19.82 -7.02 8.12
N GLY A 30 -18.97 -7.47 9.03
CA GLY A 30 -19.14 -8.66 9.85
C GLY A 30 -19.05 -8.30 11.33
N ASP A 31 -19.38 -9.27 12.18
CA ASP A 31 -19.19 -9.13 13.62
C ASP A 31 -17.72 -9.34 14.00
N TRP A 32 -17.30 -8.71 15.09
CA TRP A 32 -15.98 -8.97 15.66
C TRP A 32 -15.87 -10.44 16.05
N PRO A 33 -14.77 -11.13 15.73
CA PRO A 33 -14.57 -12.52 16.16
C PRO A 33 -14.64 -12.66 17.68
N THR A 34 -15.32 -13.69 18.17
CA THR A 34 -15.53 -13.90 19.61
C THR A 34 -14.23 -14.20 20.38
N TRP A 35 -13.20 -14.67 19.69
CA TRP A 35 -11.87 -14.90 20.25
C TRP A 35 -11.02 -13.63 20.34
N LEU A 36 -11.43 -12.53 19.71
CA LEU A 36 -10.69 -11.28 19.74
C LEU A 36 -10.82 -10.63 21.14
N PRO A 37 -9.70 -10.28 21.81
CA PRO A 37 -9.76 -9.68 23.14
C PRO A 37 -10.54 -8.36 23.17
N PRO A 38 -11.37 -8.11 24.18
CA PRO A 38 -12.20 -6.90 24.25
C PRO A 38 -11.40 -5.59 24.26
N ASP A 39 -10.20 -5.57 24.82
CA ASP A 39 -9.32 -4.39 24.79
C ASP A 39 -8.81 -4.09 23.38
N VAL A 40 -8.62 -5.10 22.53
CA VAL A 40 -8.27 -4.93 21.12
C VAL A 40 -9.44 -4.34 20.34
N VAL A 41 -10.67 -4.87 20.57
CA VAL A 41 -11.90 -4.32 19.95
C VAL A 41 -12.07 -2.84 20.33
N SER A 42 -11.92 -2.53 21.63
CA SER A 42 -12.02 -1.15 22.12
C SER A 42 -10.96 -0.23 21.52
N ALA A 43 -9.72 -0.73 21.36
CA ALA A 43 -8.64 0.03 20.76
C ALA A 43 -8.94 0.37 19.27
N TYR A 44 -9.44 -0.60 18.50
CA TYR A 44 -9.87 -0.35 17.13
C TYR A 44 -11.05 0.64 17.06
N ALA A 45 -12.01 0.52 17.96
CA ALA A 45 -13.14 1.45 18.05
C ALA A 45 -12.68 2.89 18.34
N THR A 46 -11.67 3.06 19.21
CA THR A 46 -11.06 4.38 19.50
C THR A 46 -10.37 4.95 18.24
N CYS A 47 -9.83 4.09 17.37
CA CYS A 47 -9.28 4.50 16.07
C CYS A 47 -10.36 4.67 14.97
N GLY A 48 -11.66 4.65 15.32
CA GLY A 48 -12.76 4.86 14.37
C GLY A 48 -13.23 3.59 13.64
N ILE A 49 -12.67 2.42 13.94
CA ILE A 49 -13.08 1.15 13.32
C ILE A 49 -14.16 0.51 14.19
N LEU A 50 -15.42 0.73 13.85
CA LEU A 50 -16.57 0.27 14.63
C LEU A 50 -16.95 -1.19 14.34
N ALA A 51 -16.73 -1.65 13.11
CA ALA A 51 -16.97 -3.03 12.68
C ALA A 51 -15.99 -3.43 11.58
N PRO A 52 -15.51 -4.68 11.56
CA PRO A 52 -14.69 -5.19 10.46
C PRO A 52 -15.54 -5.45 9.22
N TRP A 53 -14.94 -5.44 8.04
CA TRP A 53 -15.57 -5.91 6.82
C TRP A 53 -15.54 -7.45 6.74
N ALA A 54 -16.53 -8.03 6.05
CA ALA A 54 -16.70 -9.48 6.00
C ALA A 54 -15.45 -10.24 5.54
N HIS A 55 -14.70 -9.73 4.54
CA HIS A 55 -13.45 -10.36 4.10
C HIS A 55 -12.33 -10.30 5.16
N GLN A 56 -12.34 -9.25 6.00
CA GLN A 56 -11.37 -9.13 7.09
C GLN A 56 -11.64 -10.18 8.16
N VAL A 57 -12.92 -10.38 8.52
CA VAL A 57 -13.34 -11.43 9.45
C VAL A 57 -12.98 -12.80 8.89
N GLN A 58 -13.31 -13.07 7.64
CA GLN A 58 -13.01 -14.35 6.99
C GLN A 58 -11.51 -14.68 7.02
N ALA A 59 -10.66 -13.71 6.65
CA ALA A 59 -9.21 -13.91 6.67
C ALA A 59 -8.68 -14.07 8.10
N ALA A 60 -9.23 -13.35 9.07
CA ALA A 60 -8.84 -13.44 10.48
C ALA A 60 -9.20 -14.79 11.08
N GLU A 61 -10.41 -15.32 10.83
CA GLU A 61 -10.85 -16.64 11.29
C GLU A 61 -9.97 -17.76 10.73
N LEU A 62 -9.69 -17.73 9.42
CA LEU A 62 -8.81 -18.71 8.78
C LEU A 62 -7.39 -18.66 9.39
N THR A 63 -6.85 -17.46 9.59
CA THR A 63 -5.52 -17.28 10.17
C THR A 63 -5.49 -17.73 11.64
N HIS A 64 -6.51 -17.38 12.42
CA HIS A 64 -6.61 -17.77 13.83
C HIS A 64 -6.71 -19.29 14.01
N SER A 65 -7.37 -19.99 13.07
CA SER A 65 -7.41 -21.45 13.03
C SER A 65 -6.12 -22.12 12.57
N GLY A 66 -5.06 -21.35 12.33
CA GLY A 66 -3.74 -21.86 11.91
C GLY A 66 -3.58 -22.06 10.40
N GLN A 67 -4.55 -21.68 9.59
CA GLN A 67 -4.46 -21.82 8.14
C GLN A 67 -3.57 -20.73 7.51
N HIS A 68 -2.89 -21.06 6.43
CA HIS A 68 -2.20 -20.07 5.62
C HIS A 68 -3.19 -19.38 4.69
N VAL A 69 -3.12 -18.06 4.60
CA VAL A 69 -4.11 -17.23 3.89
C VAL A 69 -3.45 -16.39 2.80
N ALA A 70 -4.08 -16.33 1.63
CA ALA A 70 -3.77 -15.38 0.57
C ALA A 70 -4.88 -14.33 0.50
N LEU A 71 -4.68 -13.16 1.11
CA LEU A 71 -5.62 -12.05 1.13
C LEU A 71 -5.37 -11.14 -0.08
N SER A 72 -6.25 -11.19 -1.05
CA SER A 72 -6.15 -10.39 -2.28
C SER A 72 -7.43 -9.60 -2.52
N THR A 73 -7.52 -8.45 -1.89
CA THR A 73 -8.63 -7.49 -1.99
C THR A 73 -8.09 -6.13 -2.43
N GLY A 74 -8.92 -5.24 -2.93
CA GLY A 74 -8.52 -3.96 -3.53
C GLY A 74 -7.56 -3.12 -2.71
N THR A 75 -7.07 -2.03 -3.28
CA THR A 75 -6.35 -1.00 -2.51
C THR A 75 -7.30 -0.39 -1.48
N ALA A 76 -6.77 0.02 -0.33
CA ALA A 76 -7.56 0.61 0.76
C ALA A 76 -8.69 -0.27 1.34
N SER A 77 -8.68 -1.58 1.08
CA SER A 77 -9.63 -2.53 1.64
C SER A 77 -9.31 -2.95 3.08
N GLY A 78 -8.51 -2.18 3.81
CA GLY A 78 -8.20 -2.42 5.22
C GLY A 78 -7.56 -3.79 5.52
N LYS A 79 -6.72 -4.32 4.63
CA LYS A 79 -6.05 -5.62 4.80
C LYS A 79 -5.30 -5.74 6.13
N SER A 80 -4.79 -4.62 6.66
CA SER A 80 -4.06 -4.58 7.93
C SER A 80 -4.91 -5.06 9.10
N LEU A 81 -6.22 -4.78 9.11
CA LEU A 81 -7.13 -5.27 10.15
C LEU A 81 -7.29 -6.80 10.07
N ALA A 82 -7.36 -7.36 8.86
CA ALA A 82 -7.56 -8.79 8.67
C ALA A 82 -6.46 -9.66 9.29
N PHE A 83 -5.19 -9.27 9.14
CA PHE A 83 -4.08 -9.96 9.79
C PHE A 83 -3.74 -9.38 11.17
N GLY A 84 -4.12 -8.15 11.46
CA GLY A 84 -3.95 -7.50 12.75
C GLY A 84 -4.77 -8.16 13.86
N MET A 85 -6.03 -8.51 13.59
CA MET A 85 -6.88 -9.21 14.56
C MET A 85 -6.24 -10.49 15.10
N PRO A 86 -5.89 -11.49 14.28
CA PRO A 86 -5.26 -12.71 14.78
C PRO A 86 -3.86 -12.47 15.38
N ALA A 87 -3.09 -11.54 14.82
CA ALA A 87 -1.78 -11.19 15.35
C ALA A 87 -1.87 -10.66 16.79
N LEU A 88 -2.76 -9.72 17.04
CA LEU A 88 -2.94 -9.11 18.36
C LEU A 88 -3.54 -10.11 19.37
N ALA A 89 -4.49 -10.95 18.94
CA ALA A 89 -5.04 -12.00 19.79
C ALA A 89 -3.97 -13.01 20.24
N LEU A 90 -3.13 -13.48 19.30
CA LEU A 90 -2.03 -14.39 19.60
C LEU A 90 -1.02 -13.76 20.57
N VAL A 91 -0.60 -12.53 20.30
CA VAL A 91 0.34 -11.81 21.18
C VAL A 91 -0.27 -11.61 22.58
N LYS A 92 -1.53 -11.21 22.67
CA LYS A 92 -2.23 -11.01 23.94
C LYS A 92 -2.34 -12.31 24.74
N ALA A 93 -2.78 -13.39 24.11
CA ALA A 93 -2.86 -14.70 24.75
C ALA A 93 -1.49 -15.15 25.26
N GLY A 94 -0.45 -14.87 24.51
CA GLY A 94 0.91 -15.19 24.88
C GLY A 94 1.46 -14.41 26.08
N THR A 95 0.91 -13.24 26.43
CA THR A 95 1.32 -12.52 27.65
C THR A 95 0.99 -13.26 28.93
N LEU A 96 0.10 -14.23 28.85
CA LEU A 96 -0.28 -15.11 29.97
C LEU A 96 0.67 -16.30 30.12
N ALA A 97 1.61 -16.49 29.19
CA ALA A 97 2.60 -17.57 29.26
C ALA A 97 3.54 -17.39 30.49
N PRO A 98 3.99 -18.48 31.14
CA PRO A 98 4.83 -18.40 32.34
C PRO A 98 6.14 -17.64 32.16
N ASP A 99 6.70 -17.64 30.94
CA ASP A 99 7.92 -16.90 30.57
C ASP A 99 7.67 -15.43 30.23
N GLY A 100 6.40 -14.98 30.21
CA GLY A 100 5.95 -13.62 29.90
C GLY A 100 6.22 -13.17 28.48
N ARG A 101 6.63 -14.10 27.62
CA ARG A 101 7.03 -13.76 26.24
C ARG A 101 5.93 -14.03 25.24
N GLY A 102 5.25 -15.12 25.34
CA GLY A 102 4.13 -15.50 24.50
C GLY A 102 4.39 -15.51 23.01
N ALA A 103 3.33 -15.53 22.22
CA ALA A 103 3.41 -15.56 20.78
C ALA A 103 4.12 -14.33 20.21
N THR A 104 4.87 -14.52 19.15
CA THR A 104 5.53 -13.46 18.37
C THR A 104 5.04 -13.42 16.94
N VAL A 105 5.06 -12.25 16.36
CA VAL A 105 4.61 -11.95 15.00
C VAL A 105 5.75 -11.32 14.20
N LEU A 106 5.97 -11.80 12.99
CA LEU A 106 6.90 -11.23 12.04
C LEU A 106 6.15 -10.63 10.85
N TYR A 107 6.27 -9.34 10.65
CA TYR A 107 5.70 -8.63 9.50
C TYR A 107 6.79 -8.27 8.50
N LEU A 108 6.59 -8.65 7.26
CA LEU A 108 7.52 -8.42 6.15
C LEU A 108 6.89 -7.48 5.12
N SER A 109 7.51 -6.35 4.89
CA SER A 109 7.15 -5.39 3.85
C SER A 109 8.27 -5.17 2.85
N PRO A 110 7.97 -4.74 1.61
CA PRO A 110 9.01 -4.47 0.62
C PRO A 110 9.83 -3.21 0.92
N THR A 111 9.28 -2.29 1.69
CA THR A 111 9.94 -1.00 1.98
C THR A 111 9.92 -0.67 3.47
N LYS A 112 10.94 0.08 3.92
CA LYS A 112 11.00 0.60 5.29
C LYS A 112 9.81 1.52 5.60
N ALA A 113 9.39 2.34 4.63
CA ALA A 113 8.27 3.28 4.79
C ALA A 113 6.99 2.54 5.20
N LEU A 114 6.63 1.46 4.48
CA LEU A 114 5.46 0.64 4.83
C LEU A 114 5.57 0.00 6.22
N ALA A 115 6.77 -0.48 6.60
CA ALA A 115 6.98 -1.02 7.94
C ALA A 115 6.78 0.04 9.02
N HIS A 116 7.27 1.26 8.80
CA HIS A 116 7.10 2.37 9.74
C HIS A 116 5.64 2.86 9.80
N ASP A 117 4.91 2.87 8.68
CA ASP A 117 3.49 3.24 8.66
C ASP A 117 2.65 2.20 9.42
N GLN A 118 2.92 0.91 9.19
CA GLN A 118 2.28 -0.17 9.95
C GLN A 118 2.61 -0.10 11.45
N LEU A 119 3.87 0.21 11.82
CA LEU A 119 4.26 0.43 13.22
C LEU A 119 3.50 1.59 13.84
N ARG A 120 3.34 2.70 13.09
CA ARG A 120 2.57 3.86 13.57
C ARG A 120 1.11 3.48 13.85
N SER A 121 0.48 2.74 12.94
CA SER A 121 -0.89 2.25 13.12
C SER A 121 -1.02 1.32 14.33
N LEU A 122 -0.04 0.44 14.57
CA LEU A 122 -0.02 -0.41 15.76
C LEU A 122 0.14 0.38 17.05
N ASN A 123 0.98 1.43 17.05
CA ASN A 123 1.19 2.28 18.22
C ASN A 123 -0.05 3.14 18.55
N GLN A 124 -0.87 3.51 17.56
CA GLN A 124 -2.13 4.22 17.78
C GLN A 124 -3.17 3.41 18.55
N LEU A 125 -3.04 2.08 18.59
CA LEU A 125 -3.91 1.22 19.39
C LEU A 125 -3.64 1.32 20.90
N GLU A 126 -2.52 1.92 21.32
CA GLU A 126 -2.13 2.16 22.72
C GLU A 126 -2.26 0.91 23.63
N LEU A 127 -1.94 -0.26 23.07
CA LEU A 127 -2.02 -1.53 23.80
C LEU A 127 -0.72 -1.75 24.62
N PRO A 128 -0.77 -1.70 25.98
CA PRO A 128 0.45 -1.65 26.81
C PRO A 128 1.28 -2.95 26.76
N TRP A 129 0.68 -4.05 26.38
CA TRP A 129 1.34 -5.35 26.24
C TRP A 129 1.95 -5.57 24.83
N LEU A 130 1.60 -4.73 23.86
CA LEU A 130 2.15 -4.79 22.50
C LEU A 130 3.53 -4.13 22.49
N ARG A 131 4.55 -4.90 22.13
CA ARG A 131 5.93 -4.43 21.96
C ARG A 131 6.30 -4.54 20.49
N ALA A 132 5.67 -3.66 19.68
CA ALA A 132 5.92 -3.57 18.26
C ALA A 132 7.16 -2.73 17.99
N ALA A 133 8.01 -3.18 17.07
CA ALA A 133 9.20 -2.42 16.65
C ALA A 133 9.61 -2.76 15.22
N THR A 134 10.15 -1.77 14.51
CA THR A 134 10.86 -2.00 13.25
C THR A 134 12.26 -2.55 13.53
N TYR A 135 12.68 -3.45 12.66
CA TYR A 135 14.05 -3.95 12.64
C TYR A 135 14.57 -3.84 11.22
N ASP A 136 15.30 -2.77 10.95
CA ASP A 136 15.80 -2.45 9.62
C ASP A 136 17.24 -1.90 9.65
N GLY A 137 17.78 -1.45 8.50
CA GLY A 137 19.15 -0.95 8.40
C GLY A 137 19.41 0.31 9.23
N ASP A 138 18.38 1.07 9.55
CA ASP A 138 18.47 2.34 10.27
C ASP A 138 18.24 2.16 11.78
N THR A 139 17.82 0.97 12.23
CA THR A 139 17.58 0.66 13.65
C THR A 139 18.91 0.73 14.43
N PRO A 140 19.03 1.57 15.46
CA PRO A 140 20.22 1.70 16.31
C PRO A 140 20.57 0.38 17.03
N GLN A 141 21.84 0.22 17.41
CA GLN A 141 22.33 -1.06 17.96
C GLN A 141 21.72 -1.43 19.30
N ASP A 142 21.44 -0.47 20.14
CA ASP A 142 20.77 -0.62 21.46
C ASP A 142 19.30 -1.04 21.24
N GLU A 143 18.59 -0.40 20.32
CA GLU A 143 17.24 -0.80 19.92
C GLU A 143 17.19 -2.20 19.32
N ARG A 144 18.17 -2.55 18.48
CA ARG A 144 18.29 -3.93 17.94
C ARG A 144 18.38 -4.97 19.04
N THR A 145 19.08 -4.66 20.12
CA THR A 145 19.21 -5.55 21.28
C THR A 145 17.90 -5.65 22.04
N TRP A 146 17.19 -4.54 22.21
CA TRP A 146 15.89 -4.49 22.86
C TRP A 146 14.84 -5.28 22.03
N VAL A 147 14.77 -5.05 20.71
CA VAL A 147 13.83 -5.76 19.82
C VAL A 147 14.02 -7.28 19.92
N ARG A 148 15.25 -7.77 19.85
CA ARG A 148 15.56 -9.21 19.99
C ARG A 148 15.11 -9.79 21.34
N ARG A 149 15.23 -9.01 22.42
CA ARG A 149 14.92 -9.47 23.77
C ARG A 149 13.46 -9.33 24.14
N HIS A 150 12.80 -8.30 23.66
CA HIS A 150 11.50 -7.89 24.17
C HIS A 150 10.42 -7.75 23.09
N GLY A 151 10.77 -7.55 21.82
CA GLY A 151 9.81 -7.39 20.75
C GLY A 151 8.91 -8.62 20.61
N ASN A 152 7.60 -8.41 20.56
CA ASN A 152 6.63 -9.47 20.27
C ASN A 152 5.94 -9.28 18.91
N TYR A 153 6.09 -8.10 18.28
CA TYR A 153 5.67 -7.80 16.92
C TYR A 153 6.81 -7.10 16.18
N VAL A 154 7.52 -7.82 15.33
CA VAL A 154 8.70 -7.30 14.63
C VAL A 154 8.37 -7.04 13.17
N LEU A 155 8.61 -5.80 12.74
CA LEU A 155 8.40 -5.36 11.36
C LEU A 155 9.76 -5.21 10.67
N THR A 156 9.94 -5.87 9.53
CA THR A 156 11.22 -5.86 8.79
C THR A 156 10.98 -6.04 7.28
N ASN A 157 12.04 -6.26 6.55
CA ASN A 157 12.00 -6.55 5.12
C ASN A 157 12.77 -7.86 4.79
N PRO A 158 12.54 -8.45 3.60
CA PRO A 158 13.19 -9.71 3.22
C PRO A 158 14.71 -9.63 3.19
N ASP A 159 15.31 -8.49 2.84
CA ASP A 159 16.76 -8.34 2.77
C ASP A 159 17.38 -8.44 4.16
N LEU A 160 16.82 -7.72 5.14
CA LEU A 160 17.34 -7.78 6.51
C LEU A 160 17.05 -9.13 7.17
N LEU A 161 15.91 -9.73 6.87
CA LEU A 161 15.63 -11.11 7.27
C LEU A 161 16.72 -12.04 6.76
N HIS A 162 17.10 -11.94 5.48
CA HIS A 162 18.13 -12.77 4.86
C HIS A 162 19.53 -12.51 5.40
N HIS A 163 19.94 -11.25 5.51
CA HIS A 163 21.33 -10.88 5.81
C HIS A 163 21.63 -10.75 7.31
N SER A 164 20.61 -10.59 8.17
CA SER A 164 20.81 -10.35 9.61
C SER A 164 20.11 -11.39 10.48
N LEU A 165 18.77 -11.50 10.39
CA LEU A 165 18.00 -12.34 11.31
C LEU A 165 18.32 -13.83 11.11
N LEU A 166 18.24 -14.32 9.88
CA LEU A 166 18.44 -15.75 9.60
C LEU A 166 19.88 -16.21 9.83
N PRO A 167 20.96 -15.50 9.45
CA PRO A 167 22.32 -15.86 9.84
C PRO A 167 22.55 -15.81 11.34
N GLY A 168 21.95 -14.83 12.03
CA GLY A 168 22.03 -14.63 13.46
C GLY A 168 20.91 -15.33 14.28
N HIS A 169 20.25 -16.35 13.73
CA HIS A 169 19.03 -16.95 14.31
C HIS A 169 19.19 -17.43 15.76
N ALA A 170 20.41 -17.81 16.16
CA ALA A 170 20.67 -18.20 17.55
C ALA A 170 20.38 -17.05 18.55
N ALA A 171 20.72 -15.81 18.19
CA ALA A 171 20.40 -14.63 18.99
C ALA A 171 18.89 -14.27 18.96
N TRP A 172 18.14 -14.82 18.01
CA TRP A 172 16.71 -14.67 17.83
C TRP A 172 15.92 -15.91 18.33
N SER A 173 16.59 -16.91 18.89
CA SER A 173 16.00 -18.20 19.26
C SER A 173 14.75 -18.07 20.11
N ALA A 174 14.74 -17.12 21.05
CA ALA A 174 13.59 -16.88 21.91
C ALA A 174 12.40 -16.27 21.15
N PHE A 175 12.62 -15.40 20.16
CA PHE A 175 11.58 -14.88 19.26
C PHE A 175 11.07 -15.99 18.32
N LEU A 176 11.98 -16.73 17.70
CA LEU A 176 11.68 -17.77 16.72
C LEU A 176 10.92 -18.96 17.31
N ARG A 177 11.19 -19.31 18.58
CA ARG A 177 10.47 -20.38 19.30
C ARG A 177 9.00 -20.08 19.49
N HIS A 178 8.65 -18.82 19.61
CA HIS A 178 7.28 -18.35 19.84
C HIS A 178 6.64 -17.78 18.58
N LEU A 179 7.31 -17.88 17.41
CA LEU A 179 6.81 -17.34 16.16
C LEU A 179 5.52 -18.04 15.73
N SER A 180 4.41 -17.32 15.83
CA SER A 180 3.06 -17.86 15.61
C SER A 180 2.42 -17.35 14.32
N LEU A 181 2.86 -16.19 13.83
CA LEU A 181 2.33 -15.59 12.60
C LEU A 181 3.44 -14.88 11.81
N ILE A 182 3.45 -15.12 10.50
CA ILE A 182 4.26 -14.39 9.53
C ILE A 182 3.32 -13.70 8.55
N VAL A 183 3.41 -12.38 8.44
CA VAL A 183 2.69 -11.57 7.46
C VAL A 183 3.65 -11.14 6.36
N VAL A 184 3.30 -11.40 5.11
CA VAL A 184 4.03 -10.96 3.92
C VAL A 184 3.14 -9.97 3.18
N ASP A 185 3.39 -8.69 3.39
CA ASP A 185 2.56 -7.63 2.82
C ASP A 185 3.10 -7.13 1.49
N GLU A 186 2.20 -6.54 0.70
CA GLU A 186 2.44 -6.05 -0.67
C GLU A 186 3.16 -7.08 -1.56
N ALA A 187 2.70 -8.32 -1.45
CA ALA A 187 3.34 -9.49 -2.08
C ALA A 187 3.43 -9.41 -3.61
N HIS A 188 2.61 -8.56 -4.24
CA HIS A 188 2.71 -8.31 -5.69
C HIS A 188 4.08 -7.73 -6.12
N THR A 189 4.85 -7.18 -5.19
CA THR A 189 6.21 -6.68 -5.45
C THR A 189 7.23 -7.80 -5.62
N TYR A 190 6.96 -8.97 -5.03
CA TYR A 190 7.86 -10.12 -5.06
C TYR A 190 7.62 -10.96 -6.31
N ARG A 191 8.12 -10.47 -7.46
CA ARG A 191 7.98 -11.10 -8.78
C ARG A 191 9.34 -11.37 -9.42
N GLY A 192 9.36 -12.26 -10.41
CA GLY A 192 10.56 -12.60 -11.16
C GLY A 192 11.70 -13.06 -10.26
N VAL A 193 12.90 -12.56 -10.50
CA VAL A 193 14.11 -12.93 -9.74
C VAL A 193 13.97 -12.57 -8.27
N LEU A 194 13.49 -11.37 -7.93
CA LEU A 194 13.25 -10.96 -6.54
C LEU A 194 12.28 -11.89 -5.83
N GLY A 195 11.16 -12.26 -6.49
CA GLY A 195 10.19 -13.20 -5.93
C GLY A 195 10.80 -14.58 -5.65
N SER A 196 11.66 -15.08 -6.52
CA SER A 196 12.38 -16.34 -6.31
C SER A 196 13.31 -16.28 -5.10
N HIS A 197 14.04 -15.18 -4.92
CA HIS A 197 14.89 -14.96 -3.74
C HIS A 197 14.06 -14.87 -2.46
N VAL A 198 12.99 -14.07 -2.43
CA VAL A 198 12.11 -13.95 -1.26
C VAL A 198 11.47 -15.29 -0.91
N SER A 199 11.03 -16.06 -1.90
CA SER A 199 10.51 -17.42 -1.68
C SER A 199 11.54 -18.33 -1.00
N ALA A 200 12.80 -18.30 -1.42
CA ALA A 200 13.88 -19.08 -0.79
C ALA A 200 14.14 -18.62 0.66
N VAL A 201 14.08 -17.29 0.92
CA VAL A 201 14.23 -16.72 2.27
C VAL A 201 13.09 -17.15 3.18
N LEU A 202 11.83 -17.11 2.70
CA LEU A 202 10.66 -17.55 3.46
C LEU A 202 10.71 -19.06 3.80
N ARG A 203 11.09 -19.90 2.85
CA ARG A 203 11.30 -21.34 3.13
C ARG A 203 12.39 -21.59 4.15
N ARG A 204 13.47 -20.81 4.11
CA ARG A 204 14.53 -20.87 5.10
C ARG A 204 14.04 -20.41 6.48
N LEU A 205 13.26 -19.34 6.55
CA LEU A 205 12.63 -18.86 7.78
C LEU A 205 11.75 -19.94 8.42
N ARG A 206 10.89 -20.58 7.63
CA ARG A 206 10.02 -21.67 8.11
C ARG A 206 10.81 -22.82 8.70
N ARG A 207 11.86 -23.30 8.01
CA ARG A 207 12.72 -24.37 8.52
C ARG A 207 13.43 -24.00 9.82
N ILE A 208 13.83 -22.73 9.97
CA ILE A 208 14.46 -22.26 11.19
C ILE A 208 13.41 -22.13 12.32
N ALA A 209 12.20 -21.67 12.04
CA ALA A 209 11.11 -21.66 13.00
C ALA A 209 10.79 -23.07 13.49
N GLU A 210 10.65 -24.03 12.57
CA GLU A 210 10.43 -25.45 12.85
C GLU A 210 11.57 -26.06 13.67
N HIS A 211 12.83 -25.71 13.39
CA HIS A 211 13.99 -26.13 14.20
C HIS A 211 13.85 -25.67 15.67
N TYR A 212 13.21 -24.52 15.92
CA TYR A 212 12.91 -24.03 17.28
C TYR A 212 11.56 -24.51 17.83
N GLY A 213 10.83 -25.35 17.08
CA GLY A 213 9.54 -25.93 17.49
C GLY A 213 8.34 -25.04 17.21
N ALA A 214 8.45 -24.05 16.34
CA ALA A 214 7.35 -23.17 15.96
C ALA A 214 6.82 -23.49 14.56
N GLU A 215 5.49 -23.48 14.41
CA GLU A 215 4.76 -23.66 13.15
C GLU A 215 3.86 -22.44 12.90
N PRO A 216 4.42 -21.32 12.42
CA PRO A 216 3.65 -20.10 12.23
C PRO A 216 2.63 -20.22 11.10
N ALA A 217 1.43 -19.66 11.30
CA ALA A 217 0.53 -19.36 10.21
C ALA A 217 1.16 -18.29 9.28
N LEU A 218 0.79 -18.32 8.00
CA LEU A 218 1.33 -17.39 7.00
C LEU A 218 0.19 -16.62 6.33
N VAL A 219 0.28 -15.31 6.33
CA VAL A 219 -0.64 -14.44 5.59
C VAL A 219 0.14 -13.71 4.51
N VAL A 220 -0.31 -13.88 3.27
CA VAL A 220 0.19 -13.12 2.11
C VAL A 220 -0.86 -12.09 1.75
N ALA A 221 -0.58 -10.82 1.92
CA ALA A 221 -1.48 -9.73 1.62
C ALA A 221 -1.06 -8.96 0.37
N SER A 222 -2.01 -8.63 -0.50
CA SER A 222 -1.77 -7.81 -1.69
C SER A 222 -3.06 -7.26 -2.27
N ALA A 223 -2.99 -6.08 -2.89
CA ALA A 223 -4.14 -5.51 -3.60
C ALA A 223 -4.30 -6.06 -5.04
N THR A 224 -3.26 -6.66 -5.62
CA THR A 224 -3.19 -6.87 -7.08
C THR A 224 -2.51 -8.18 -7.48
N LEU A 225 -2.73 -9.27 -6.75
CA LEU A 225 -2.25 -10.60 -7.15
C LEU A 225 -3.16 -11.19 -8.22
N ALA A 226 -2.60 -11.49 -9.39
CA ALA A 226 -3.24 -12.39 -10.33
C ALA A 226 -3.11 -13.83 -9.79
N ASN A 227 -4.20 -14.62 -9.84
CA ASN A 227 -4.24 -15.98 -9.30
C ASN A 227 -3.69 -16.06 -7.86
N PRO A 228 -4.37 -15.43 -6.86
CA PRO A 228 -3.81 -15.23 -5.52
C PRO A 228 -3.34 -16.52 -4.84
N ARG A 229 -4.13 -17.62 -4.99
CA ARG A 229 -3.76 -18.93 -4.45
C ARG A 229 -2.41 -19.37 -4.99
N GLU A 230 -2.30 -19.50 -6.30
CA GLU A 230 -1.10 -20.03 -6.95
C GLU A 230 0.13 -19.15 -6.72
N ALA A 231 -0.04 -17.83 -6.76
CA ALA A 231 1.04 -16.88 -6.51
C ALA A 231 1.56 -16.98 -5.06
N ALA A 232 0.66 -17.08 -4.08
CA ALA A 232 1.02 -17.21 -2.68
C ALA A 232 1.64 -18.60 -2.39
N GLU A 233 1.09 -19.68 -2.93
CA GLU A 233 1.66 -21.03 -2.80
C GLU A 233 3.06 -21.12 -3.36
N ARG A 234 3.32 -20.52 -4.51
CA ARG A 234 4.68 -20.43 -5.08
C ARG A 234 5.63 -19.63 -4.17
N LEU A 235 5.16 -18.51 -3.63
CA LEU A 235 5.97 -17.67 -2.74
C LEU A 235 6.30 -18.36 -1.43
N LEU A 236 5.31 -18.98 -0.79
CA LEU A 236 5.42 -19.59 0.55
C LEU A 236 5.97 -21.03 0.50
N GLY A 237 5.74 -21.76 -0.59
CA GLY A 237 5.99 -23.20 -0.67
C GLY A 237 5.05 -24.02 0.24
N ALA A 238 3.81 -23.56 0.43
CA ALA A 238 2.77 -24.22 1.23
C ALA A 238 1.39 -23.94 0.64
N PRO A 239 0.39 -24.83 0.83
CA PRO A 239 -1.00 -24.57 0.47
C PRO A 239 -1.56 -23.34 1.19
N VAL A 240 -2.41 -22.57 0.52
CA VAL A 240 -3.08 -21.41 1.12
C VAL A 240 -4.57 -21.39 0.80
N VAL A 241 -5.35 -20.75 1.66
CA VAL A 241 -6.75 -20.43 1.41
C VAL A 241 -6.84 -19.01 0.87
N PRO A 242 -7.36 -18.79 -0.36
CA PRO A 242 -7.51 -17.45 -0.89
C PRO A 242 -8.76 -16.77 -0.30
N VAL A 243 -8.63 -15.48 0.04
CA VAL A 243 -9.72 -14.56 0.36
C VAL A 243 -9.66 -13.42 -0.66
N THR A 244 -10.63 -13.38 -1.56
CA THR A 244 -10.63 -12.49 -2.74
C THR A 244 -11.87 -11.61 -2.83
N ASP A 245 -12.94 -11.96 -2.12
CA ASP A 245 -14.20 -11.23 -2.16
C ASP A 245 -14.07 -9.97 -1.29
N ASP A 246 -13.82 -8.86 -1.96
CA ASP A 246 -13.59 -7.58 -1.31
C ASP A 246 -14.93 -6.98 -0.84
N ALA A 247 -15.15 -6.96 0.46
CA ALA A 247 -16.34 -6.43 1.13
C ALA A 247 -16.19 -4.96 1.58
N SER A 248 -15.08 -4.30 1.24
CA SER A 248 -14.88 -2.88 1.56
C SER A 248 -15.76 -1.97 0.71
N PRO A 249 -16.18 -0.80 1.19
CA PRO A 249 -16.86 0.18 0.36
C PRO A 249 -15.93 0.66 -0.76
N ARG A 250 -16.51 0.98 -1.88
CA ARG A 250 -15.79 1.65 -2.98
C ARG A 250 -16.71 2.71 -3.56
N PRO A 251 -16.29 3.98 -3.61
CA PRO A 251 -17.04 5.01 -4.30
C PRO A 251 -17.11 4.71 -5.80
N SER A 252 -18.07 5.31 -6.48
CA SER A 252 -18.10 5.27 -7.95
C SER A 252 -16.84 5.92 -8.52
N MET A 253 -16.30 5.34 -9.59
CA MET A 253 -15.11 5.86 -10.27
C MET A 253 -15.36 5.90 -11.76
N THR A 254 -15.01 7.00 -12.41
CA THR A 254 -15.04 7.13 -13.86
C THR A 254 -13.62 7.22 -14.40
N ILE A 255 -13.26 6.35 -15.33
CA ILE A 255 -11.94 6.28 -15.96
C ILE A 255 -12.08 6.80 -17.39
N GLY A 256 -11.39 7.90 -17.71
CA GLY A 256 -11.28 8.44 -19.06
C GLY A 256 -9.97 8.00 -19.72
N PHE A 257 -10.05 7.46 -20.92
CA PHE A 257 -8.88 7.17 -21.75
C PHE A 257 -8.65 8.36 -22.68
N TRP A 258 -7.51 9.01 -22.48
CA TRP A 258 -7.16 10.24 -23.16
C TRP A 258 -6.02 10.03 -24.14
N GLU A 259 -6.23 10.43 -25.39
CA GLU A 259 -5.25 10.28 -26.45
C GLU A 259 -4.72 11.66 -26.89
N PRO A 260 -3.40 11.92 -26.76
CA PRO A 260 -2.82 13.15 -27.27
C PRO A 260 -3.04 13.31 -28.78
N PRO A 261 -3.31 14.53 -29.28
CA PRO A 261 -3.59 14.77 -30.69
C PRO A 261 -2.37 14.50 -31.57
N LEU A 262 -2.62 14.12 -32.81
CA LEU A 262 -1.60 14.03 -33.83
C LEU A 262 -1.09 15.45 -34.20
N LEU A 263 0.22 15.63 -34.12
CA LEU A 263 0.89 16.86 -34.61
C LEU A 263 1.24 16.75 -36.09
N ARG A 264 1.48 15.54 -36.58
CA ARG A 264 1.82 15.24 -37.96
C ARG A 264 1.27 13.87 -38.32
N GLU A 265 0.49 13.83 -39.40
CA GLU A 265 0.11 12.58 -40.05
C GLU A 265 1.29 12.10 -40.90
N SER A 266 1.58 10.81 -40.86
CA SER A 266 2.57 10.18 -41.73
C SER A 266 1.88 9.18 -42.66
N ALA A 267 2.37 9.14 -43.93
CA ALA A 267 1.93 8.11 -44.86
C ALA A 267 2.42 6.70 -44.50
N THR A 268 3.39 6.61 -43.58
CA THR A 268 3.93 5.35 -43.10
C THR A 268 3.30 5.04 -41.73
N PRO A 269 2.57 3.92 -41.58
CA PRO A 269 2.00 3.51 -40.29
C PRO A 269 3.12 3.37 -39.24
N GLY A 270 2.93 4.00 -38.09
CA GLY A 270 3.88 3.98 -36.96
C GLY A 270 4.89 5.15 -36.93
N ASP A 271 4.90 6.03 -37.93
CA ASP A 271 5.73 7.26 -37.96
C ASP A 271 4.90 8.53 -37.65
N GLU A 272 3.75 8.35 -37.05
CA GLU A 272 2.86 9.40 -36.60
C GLU A 272 3.43 10.12 -35.40
N GLN A 273 3.50 11.43 -35.42
CA GLN A 273 3.96 12.22 -34.30
C GLN A 273 2.78 12.76 -33.50
N ARG A 274 2.61 12.26 -32.28
CA ARG A 274 1.63 12.79 -31.34
C ARG A 274 2.24 13.86 -30.41
N ARG A 275 1.38 14.72 -29.92
CA ARG A 275 1.75 15.66 -28.86
C ARG A 275 2.31 14.91 -27.65
N SER A 276 3.28 15.51 -26.96
CA SER A 276 3.87 14.91 -25.76
C SER A 276 2.82 14.60 -24.69
N ALA A 277 2.76 13.34 -24.26
CA ALA A 277 1.87 12.93 -23.16
C ALA A 277 2.12 13.73 -21.88
N LEU A 278 3.37 14.16 -21.63
CA LEU A 278 3.71 14.96 -20.45
C LEU A 278 3.06 16.35 -20.52
N VAL A 279 3.13 17.01 -21.70
CA VAL A 279 2.53 18.34 -21.91
C VAL A 279 1.02 18.26 -21.83
N GLU A 280 0.44 17.24 -22.47
CA GLU A 280 -1.01 17.00 -22.43
C GLU A 280 -1.50 16.74 -20.99
N THR A 281 -0.74 15.97 -20.22
CA THR A 281 -1.05 15.70 -18.80
C THR A 281 -0.94 16.98 -17.97
N ALA A 282 0.06 17.83 -18.21
CA ALA A 282 0.20 19.10 -17.48
C ALA A 282 -1.00 20.03 -17.69
N GLU A 283 -1.54 20.08 -18.91
CA GLU A 283 -2.77 20.85 -19.19
C GLU A 283 -3.99 20.26 -18.49
N LEU A 284 -4.17 18.94 -18.54
CA LEU A 284 -5.27 18.28 -17.84
C LEU A 284 -5.20 18.52 -16.33
N VAL A 285 -4.01 18.46 -15.74
CA VAL A 285 -3.80 18.74 -14.32
C VAL A 285 -4.11 20.19 -14.00
N ALA A 286 -3.66 21.14 -14.84
CA ALA A 286 -3.98 22.55 -14.65
C ALA A 286 -5.49 22.79 -14.68
N ASP A 287 -6.20 22.21 -15.64
CA ASP A 287 -7.66 22.32 -15.74
C ASP A 287 -8.36 21.72 -14.51
N CYS A 288 -7.91 20.54 -14.04
CA CYS A 288 -8.45 19.93 -12.83
C CYS A 288 -8.27 20.85 -11.61
N VAL A 289 -7.11 21.50 -11.47
CA VAL A 289 -6.86 22.46 -10.37
C VAL A 289 -7.76 23.68 -10.49
N VAL A 290 -7.97 24.22 -11.69
CA VAL A 290 -8.91 25.35 -11.94
C VAL A 290 -10.34 24.97 -11.57
N GLU A 291 -10.74 23.72 -11.84
CA GLU A 291 -12.03 23.14 -11.44
C GLU A 291 -12.10 22.80 -9.92
N GLY A 292 -11.08 23.17 -9.15
CA GLY A 292 -11.03 22.96 -7.70
C GLY A 292 -10.67 21.54 -7.26
N GLN A 293 -10.26 20.66 -8.20
CA GLN A 293 -9.99 19.25 -7.94
C GLN A 293 -8.56 19.04 -7.43
N GLN A 294 -8.42 18.30 -6.33
CA GLN A 294 -7.11 17.87 -5.87
C GLN A 294 -6.61 16.70 -6.72
N THR A 295 -5.46 16.89 -7.38
CA THR A 295 -5.01 16.03 -8.47
C THR A 295 -3.64 15.42 -8.21
N LEU A 296 -3.52 14.09 -8.39
CA LEU A 296 -2.24 13.39 -8.40
C LEU A 296 -1.92 12.91 -9.82
N ALA A 297 -0.72 13.27 -10.31
CA ALA A 297 -0.31 12.90 -11.65
C ALA A 297 0.92 11.98 -11.64
N PHE A 298 0.78 10.79 -12.22
CA PHE A 298 1.84 9.81 -12.32
C PHE A 298 2.59 9.92 -13.64
N VAL A 299 3.93 9.97 -13.56
CA VAL A 299 4.83 9.99 -14.70
C VAL A 299 5.94 8.95 -14.55
N ARG A 300 6.60 8.58 -15.66
CA ARG A 300 7.57 7.49 -15.68
C ARG A 300 8.94 7.82 -15.07
N SER A 301 9.31 9.09 -14.94
CA SER A 301 10.65 9.48 -14.52
C SER A 301 10.64 10.62 -13.51
N ARG A 302 11.67 10.66 -12.65
CA ARG A 302 11.88 11.74 -11.68
C ARG A 302 11.96 13.11 -12.34
N ARG A 303 12.71 13.19 -13.48
CA ARG A 303 12.80 14.42 -14.28
C ARG A 303 11.44 14.79 -14.87
N GLY A 304 10.65 13.79 -15.33
CA GLY A 304 9.30 14.02 -15.81
C GLY A 304 8.39 14.63 -14.77
N ALA A 305 8.49 14.20 -13.49
CA ALA A 305 7.71 14.77 -12.40
C ALA A 305 8.03 16.25 -12.17
N GLU A 306 9.31 16.60 -12.11
CA GLU A 306 9.74 18.00 -11.98
C GLU A 306 9.28 18.84 -13.20
N THR A 307 9.51 18.33 -14.42
CA THR A 307 9.10 19.04 -15.64
C THR A 307 7.59 19.26 -15.69
N MET A 308 6.80 18.24 -15.31
CA MET A 308 5.35 18.38 -15.31
C MET A 308 4.86 19.37 -14.26
N ALA A 309 5.43 19.36 -13.05
CA ALA A 309 5.09 20.35 -12.04
C ALA A 309 5.43 21.77 -12.50
N LEU A 310 6.56 21.98 -13.18
CA LEU A 310 6.92 23.27 -13.75
C LEU A 310 5.94 23.70 -14.84
N LEU A 311 5.64 22.85 -15.82
CA LEU A 311 4.68 23.15 -16.88
C LEU A 311 3.29 23.49 -16.34
N THR A 312 2.83 22.73 -15.34
CA THR A 312 1.52 22.99 -14.72
C THR A 312 1.53 24.32 -13.96
N ARG A 313 2.62 24.66 -13.26
CA ARG A 313 2.77 25.98 -12.61
C ARG A 313 2.75 27.14 -13.59
N ASP A 314 3.47 27.01 -14.72
CA ASP A 314 3.52 28.03 -15.74
C ASP A 314 2.11 28.29 -16.29
N LEU A 315 1.36 27.23 -16.63
CA LEU A 315 -0.02 27.33 -17.10
C LEU A 315 -0.96 28.00 -16.08
N LEU A 316 -0.82 27.64 -14.81
CA LEU A 316 -1.65 28.20 -13.73
C LEU A 316 -1.26 29.63 -13.37
N SER A 317 0.01 30.01 -13.51
CA SER A 317 0.48 31.38 -13.23
C SER A 317 -0.19 32.41 -14.11
N ASP A 318 -0.56 32.04 -15.33
CA ASP A 318 -1.30 32.89 -16.26
C ASP A 318 -2.78 33.03 -15.87
N VAL A 319 -3.30 32.14 -15.03
CA VAL A 319 -4.70 32.13 -14.53
C VAL A 319 -4.78 32.76 -13.15
N ASP A 320 -4.05 32.18 -12.18
CA ASP A 320 -3.96 32.64 -10.80
C ASP A 320 -2.65 32.15 -10.15
N PRO A 321 -1.74 33.06 -9.77
CA PRO A 321 -0.49 32.70 -9.07
C PRO A 321 -0.68 31.90 -7.77
N ALA A 322 -1.81 32.04 -7.09
CA ALA A 322 -2.11 31.26 -5.89
C ALA A 322 -2.33 29.78 -6.19
N LEU A 323 -2.99 29.47 -7.31
CA LEU A 323 -3.14 28.09 -7.79
C LEU A 323 -1.80 27.48 -8.18
N ALA A 324 -0.95 28.26 -8.84
CA ALA A 324 0.39 27.81 -9.23
C ALA A 324 1.26 27.44 -8.01
N ALA A 325 1.15 28.18 -6.91
CA ALA A 325 1.86 27.89 -5.66
C ALA A 325 1.43 26.54 -5.05
N GLY A 326 0.19 26.08 -5.33
CA GLY A 326 -0.36 24.80 -4.88
C GLY A 326 0.11 23.58 -5.69
N VAL A 327 1.08 23.71 -6.61
CA VAL A 327 1.59 22.59 -7.42
C VAL A 327 2.97 22.17 -6.96
N SER A 328 3.21 20.87 -6.79
CA SER A 328 4.50 20.32 -6.36
C SER A 328 4.90 19.06 -7.12
N ALA A 329 6.19 18.74 -7.07
CA ALA A 329 6.69 17.44 -7.49
C ALA A 329 7.03 16.59 -6.26
N TYR A 330 6.87 15.25 -6.39
CA TYR A 330 7.27 14.28 -5.36
C TYR A 330 8.07 13.15 -6.00
N ARG A 331 9.24 12.85 -5.46
CA ARG A 331 10.09 11.77 -5.96
C ARG A 331 10.94 11.13 -4.87
N GLY A 332 11.34 9.88 -5.09
CA GLY A 332 12.19 9.10 -4.20
C GLY A 332 13.66 9.55 -4.14
N GLY A 333 13.93 10.84 -4.02
CA GLY A 333 15.28 11.40 -3.88
C GLY A 333 15.30 12.59 -2.94
N TYR A 334 14.15 12.99 -2.44
CA TYR A 334 14.03 14.03 -1.42
C TYR A 334 14.40 13.49 -0.05
N LEU A 335 14.84 14.38 0.85
CA LEU A 335 15.09 14.03 2.24
C LEU A 335 13.79 13.52 2.90
N PRO A 336 13.89 12.64 3.91
CA PRO A 336 12.71 12.14 4.61
C PRO A 336 11.81 13.24 5.19
N GLU A 337 12.39 14.33 5.66
CA GLU A 337 11.68 15.49 6.21
C GLU A 337 10.87 16.22 5.13
N GLU A 338 11.51 16.47 3.98
CA GLU A 338 10.87 17.11 2.82
C GLU A 338 9.68 16.27 2.30
N ARG A 339 9.84 14.95 2.25
CA ARG A 339 8.75 14.05 1.84
C ARG A 339 7.57 14.12 2.79
N ARG A 340 7.82 14.08 4.11
CA ARG A 340 6.75 14.20 5.13
C ARG A 340 6.02 15.53 5.04
N GLU A 341 6.73 16.61 4.74
CA GLU A 341 6.13 17.93 4.56
C GLU A 341 5.22 17.98 3.33
N LEU A 342 5.70 17.46 2.18
CA LEU A 342 4.89 17.37 0.97
C LEU A 342 3.64 16.47 1.16
N GLU A 343 3.80 15.35 1.86
CA GLU A 343 2.70 14.44 2.19
C GLU A 343 1.65 15.10 3.11
N ARG A 344 2.11 15.90 4.09
CA ARG A 344 1.24 16.69 4.96
C ARG A 344 0.49 17.75 4.15
N SER A 345 1.21 18.53 3.36
CA SER A 345 0.63 19.61 2.55
C SER A 345 -0.32 19.10 1.47
N LEU A 346 -0.14 17.86 1.00
CA LEU A 346 -1.12 17.21 0.13
C LEU A 346 -2.38 16.81 0.90
N ARG A 347 -2.23 16.27 2.13
CA ARG A 347 -3.38 15.87 2.97
C ARG A 347 -4.22 17.05 3.46
N ASP A 348 -3.59 18.15 3.82
CA ASP A 348 -4.31 19.35 4.30
C ASP A 348 -4.85 20.23 3.15
N GLY A 349 -4.62 19.82 1.88
CA GLY A 349 -5.12 20.50 0.70
C GLY A 349 -4.35 21.77 0.32
N THR A 350 -3.23 22.09 0.98
CA THR A 350 -2.33 23.19 0.60
C THR A 350 -1.72 22.92 -0.80
N ILE A 351 -1.35 21.67 -1.06
CA ILE A 351 -0.98 21.22 -2.39
C ILE A 351 -2.25 20.73 -3.11
N ARG A 352 -2.56 21.40 -4.22
CA ARG A 352 -3.70 21.10 -5.10
C ARG A 352 -3.35 20.11 -6.19
N ALA A 353 -2.11 20.10 -6.67
CA ALA A 353 -1.64 19.13 -7.64
C ALA A 353 -0.23 18.64 -7.29
N MET A 354 -0.02 17.34 -7.42
CA MET A 354 1.29 16.75 -7.21
C MET A 354 1.67 15.82 -8.36
N ALA A 355 2.82 16.11 -8.98
CA ALA A 355 3.42 15.25 -9.98
C ALA A 355 4.36 14.24 -9.32
N THR A 356 4.21 12.95 -9.62
CA THR A 356 4.99 11.89 -8.98
C THR A 356 5.39 10.76 -9.92
N THR A 357 6.27 9.90 -9.45
CA THR A 357 6.56 8.60 -10.05
C THR A 357 5.85 7.49 -9.26
N SER A 358 6.20 6.23 -9.48
CA SER A 358 5.73 5.11 -8.66
C SER A 358 6.03 5.26 -7.15
N ALA A 359 6.72 6.31 -6.72
CA ALA A 359 7.01 6.58 -5.30
C ALA A 359 5.74 6.79 -4.45
N LEU A 360 4.62 7.23 -5.05
CA LEU A 360 3.32 7.38 -4.40
C LEU A 360 2.31 6.26 -4.73
N GLU A 361 2.72 5.20 -5.41
CA GLU A 361 1.87 4.03 -5.63
C GLU A 361 1.60 3.26 -4.34
N MET A 362 2.58 3.24 -3.41
CA MET A 362 2.53 2.47 -2.16
C MET A 362 2.90 3.32 -0.95
N GLY A 363 2.33 2.98 0.21
CA GLY A 363 2.86 3.38 1.51
C GLY A 363 2.59 4.81 1.96
N ILE A 364 1.69 5.54 1.31
CA ILE A 364 1.26 6.84 1.79
C ILE A 364 -0.26 6.87 1.88
N ASP A 365 -0.74 7.16 3.06
CA ASP A 365 -2.15 7.42 3.27
C ASP A 365 -2.45 8.86 2.86
N VAL A 366 -2.80 9.03 1.59
CA VAL A 366 -3.32 10.27 1.04
C VAL A 366 -4.79 10.02 0.75
N SER A 367 -5.64 10.48 1.64
CA SER A 367 -7.10 10.55 1.48
C SER A 367 -7.49 11.85 0.79
N GLY A 368 -8.66 11.88 0.15
CA GLY A 368 -9.23 13.11 -0.39
C GLY A 368 -8.77 13.52 -1.79
N LEU A 369 -8.12 12.64 -2.55
CA LEU A 369 -7.79 12.93 -3.94
C LEU A 369 -9.01 12.75 -4.84
N ASP A 370 -9.33 13.81 -5.58
CA ASP A 370 -10.46 13.82 -6.50
C ASP A 370 -10.11 13.18 -7.84
N VAL A 371 -8.90 13.44 -8.33
CA VAL A 371 -8.46 13.04 -9.67
C VAL A 371 -7.07 12.42 -9.65
N VAL A 372 -6.91 11.35 -10.40
CA VAL A 372 -5.60 10.78 -10.73
C VAL A 372 -5.41 10.80 -12.24
N VAL A 373 -4.28 11.33 -12.68
CA VAL A 373 -3.88 11.33 -14.10
C VAL A 373 -2.62 10.46 -14.25
N THR A 374 -2.65 9.51 -15.18
CA THR A 374 -1.50 8.64 -15.47
C THR A 374 -0.96 8.95 -16.86
N ALA A 375 0.27 9.49 -16.95
CA ALA A 375 0.92 9.83 -18.20
C ALA A 375 1.51 8.59 -18.88
N GLY A 376 0.70 7.94 -19.70
CA GLY A 376 1.03 6.70 -20.41
C GLY A 376 0.89 5.45 -19.53
N TRP A 377 1.26 4.29 -20.10
CA TRP A 377 1.13 2.99 -19.43
C TRP A 377 2.15 2.82 -18.30
N PRO A 378 1.76 2.50 -17.04
CA PRO A 378 2.67 2.41 -15.91
C PRO A 378 3.51 1.13 -15.86
N GLY A 379 3.45 0.30 -16.90
CA GLY A 379 4.22 -0.93 -17.03
C GLY A 379 3.47 -2.20 -16.64
N THR A 380 2.63 -2.16 -15.64
CA THR A 380 1.82 -3.32 -15.21
C THR A 380 0.37 -2.94 -14.88
N ARG A 381 -0.55 -3.89 -15.00
CA ARG A 381 -1.94 -3.71 -14.53
C ARG A 381 -1.99 -3.42 -13.03
N ALA A 382 -1.11 -4.05 -12.26
CA ALA A 382 -1.02 -3.84 -10.82
C ALA A 382 -0.73 -2.37 -10.48
N SER A 383 0.30 -1.80 -11.13
CA SER A 383 0.67 -0.39 -10.97
C SER A 383 -0.48 0.54 -11.37
N LEU A 384 -1.17 0.24 -12.48
CA LEU A 384 -2.33 1.00 -12.91
C LEU A 384 -3.44 1.05 -11.84
N TRP A 385 -3.81 -0.09 -11.30
CA TRP A 385 -4.83 -0.15 -10.25
C TRP A 385 -4.38 0.48 -8.93
N GLN A 386 -3.10 0.42 -8.59
CA GLN A 386 -2.55 1.13 -7.43
C GLN A 386 -2.58 2.65 -7.60
N GLN A 387 -2.30 3.14 -8.81
CA GLN A 387 -2.44 4.55 -9.14
C GLN A 387 -3.90 5.00 -9.09
N PHE A 388 -4.80 4.28 -9.75
CA PHE A 388 -6.25 4.58 -9.75
C PHE A 388 -6.85 4.51 -8.34
N GLY A 389 -6.40 3.58 -7.51
CA GLY A 389 -6.84 3.46 -6.12
C GLY A 389 -6.44 4.64 -5.21
N ARG A 390 -5.75 5.65 -5.74
CA ARG A 390 -5.49 6.92 -5.03
C ARG A 390 -6.61 7.94 -5.22
N ALA A 391 -7.49 7.75 -6.22
CA ALA A 391 -8.67 8.58 -6.44
C ALA A 391 -9.90 8.01 -5.72
N GLY A 392 -10.83 8.89 -5.37
CA GLY A 392 -12.15 8.48 -4.85
C GLY A 392 -12.14 8.00 -3.41
N ARG A 393 -11.14 8.32 -2.62
CA ARG A 393 -11.16 8.11 -1.18
C ARG A 393 -11.91 9.26 -0.52
N THR A 394 -13.19 9.09 -0.33
CA THR A 394 -13.96 9.86 0.66
C THR A 394 -13.92 9.12 1.99
N ASP A 395 -13.69 9.85 3.06
CA ASP A 395 -13.77 9.38 4.45
C ASP A 395 -15.13 8.76 4.77
#